data_2af24b92c2e2d0d73ebfe26f2252c491
#
_entry.id   2af24b92c2e2d0d73ebfe26f2252c491
#
_cell.length_a   1.000
_cell.length_b   1.000
_cell.length_c   1.000
_cell.angle_alpha   90.00
_cell.angle_beta   90.00
_cell.angle_gamma   90.00
#
_symmetry.space_group_name_H-M   'P 1'
#
loop_
_entity.id
_entity.type
_entity.pdbx_description
1 polymer ?
#
loop_
_entity_poly.entity_id
_entity_poly.type
_entity_poly.pdbx_seq_one_letter_code
_entity_poly.pdbx_strand_id
1 'polypeptide(L)'
;MFDEFQLYVRLGFHHIADLAGYDHILFIAALAIPYAPRDWRRLGILITAFTLGHSITLALATLQLVSVRSAVVEALIPVTIVVTAVLAWREASLSERSTSLPAGGRNRFAATRYLLAAGFGLIHGLGFSTYLRAMLGQEERITLPLFAFNVGLEVGQLVILSVVLAVGALVVRIGLARRHWVHLLAGITGALALALFVERL
;
A
#
# COMPACT_ATOMS: atom_id res chain seq x y z
N MET A 1 -20.73 11.94 17.57
CA MET A 1 -19.71 12.59 16.68
C MET A 1 -18.28 12.27 17.08
N PHE A 2 -17.80 12.57 18.32
CA PHE A 2 -16.41 12.25 18.72
C PHE A 2 -16.18 10.75 18.83
N ASP A 3 -17.06 10.00 19.45
CA ASP A 3 -16.98 8.55 19.60
C ASP A 3 -17.07 7.83 18.24
N GLU A 4 -17.94 8.33 17.37
CA GLU A 4 -18.09 7.85 16.00
C GLU A 4 -16.81 8.08 15.18
N PHE A 5 -16.21 9.27 15.25
CA PHE A 5 -14.93 9.56 14.61
C PHE A 5 -13.84 8.60 15.07
N GLN A 6 -13.72 8.39 16.39
CA GLN A 6 -12.74 7.45 16.94
C GLN A 6 -12.97 6.00 16.46
N LEU A 7 -14.24 5.59 16.36
CA LEU A 7 -14.61 4.26 15.86
C LEU A 7 -14.07 4.04 14.45
N TYR A 8 -14.33 4.97 13.53
CA TYR A 8 -13.90 4.83 12.14
C TYR A 8 -12.38 5.02 11.95
N VAL A 9 -11.73 5.85 12.77
CA VAL A 9 -10.25 5.92 12.80
C VAL A 9 -9.65 4.56 13.22
N ARG A 10 -10.18 3.95 14.27
CA ARG A 10 -9.74 2.60 14.70
C ARG A 10 -9.99 1.56 13.63
N LEU A 11 -11.16 1.61 12.98
CA LEU A 11 -11.51 0.68 11.90
C LEU A 11 -10.53 0.79 10.73
N GLY A 12 -10.20 2.01 10.29
CA GLY A 12 -9.22 2.25 9.23
C GLY A 12 -7.82 1.77 9.60
N PHE A 13 -7.40 2.04 10.84
CA PHE A 13 -6.12 1.54 11.35
C PHE A 13 -6.06 0.01 11.36
N HIS A 14 -7.07 -0.64 11.92
CA HIS A 14 -7.12 -2.10 11.96
C HIS A 14 -7.19 -2.73 10.57
N HIS A 15 -7.94 -2.13 9.65
CA HIS A 15 -8.03 -2.62 8.28
C HIS A 15 -6.66 -2.70 7.60
N ILE A 16 -5.83 -1.64 7.73
CA ILE A 16 -4.52 -1.60 7.09
C ILE A 16 -3.46 -2.44 7.81
N ALA A 17 -3.61 -2.62 9.13
CA ALA A 17 -2.67 -3.33 9.98
C ALA A 17 -3.15 -4.76 10.33
N ASP A 18 -4.18 -5.26 9.66
CA ASP A 18 -4.72 -6.59 9.88
C ASP A 18 -3.72 -7.67 9.46
N LEU A 19 -3.35 -8.51 10.41
CA LEU A 19 -2.45 -9.64 10.17
C LEU A 19 -3.16 -10.82 9.50
N ALA A 20 -4.49 -10.89 9.57
CA ALA A 20 -5.28 -11.91 8.86
C ALA A 20 -5.46 -11.51 7.38
N GLY A 21 -5.54 -10.20 7.09
CA GLY A 21 -5.57 -9.63 5.75
C GLY A 21 -4.27 -8.90 5.40
N TYR A 22 -3.13 -9.58 5.47
CA TYR A 22 -1.79 -8.98 5.40
C TYR A 22 -1.37 -8.44 4.02
N ASP A 23 -2.25 -8.43 3.02
CA ASP A 23 -1.99 -7.88 1.69
C ASP A 23 -1.58 -6.40 1.70
N HIS A 24 -2.22 -5.57 2.51
CA HIS A 24 -1.83 -4.18 2.67
C HIS A 24 -0.44 -4.02 3.29
N ILE A 25 -0.11 -4.85 4.28
CA ILE A 25 1.22 -4.86 4.91
C ILE A 25 2.28 -5.23 3.87
N LEU A 26 2.03 -6.27 3.08
CA LEU A 26 2.92 -6.67 1.99
C LEU A 26 3.07 -5.58 0.93
N PHE A 27 1.97 -4.92 0.57
CA PHE A 27 2.01 -3.82 -0.40
C PHE A 27 2.87 -2.66 0.09
N ILE A 28 2.66 -2.20 1.34
CA ILE A 28 3.45 -1.11 1.93
C ILE A 28 4.92 -1.51 2.05
N ALA A 29 5.19 -2.76 2.46
CA ALA A 29 6.55 -3.29 2.49
C ALA A 29 7.19 -3.27 1.10
N ALA A 30 6.50 -3.79 0.06
CA ALA A 30 6.98 -3.76 -1.33
C ALA A 30 7.26 -2.33 -1.81
N LEU A 31 6.39 -1.40 -1.48
CA LEU A 31 6.52 0.01 -1.85
C LEU A 31 7.74 0.67 -1.18
N ALA A 32 8.04 0.28 0.07
CA ALA A 32 9.14 0.84 0.87
C ALA A 32 10.52 0.28 0.50
N ILE A 33 10.61 -0.93 -0.10
CA ILE A 33 11.85 -1.66 -0.37
C ILE A 33 12.98 -0.81 -0.98
N PRO A 34 12.75 0.01 -2.02
CA PRO A 34 13.84 0.75 -2.68
C PRO A 34 14.31 1.97 -1.89
N TYR A 35 13.60 2.34 -0.83
CA TYR A 35 13.83 3.58 -0.11
C TYR A 35 14.68 3.38 1.16
N ALA A 36 15.34 4.44 1.59
CA ALA A 36 16.05 4.52 2.86
C ALA A 36 15.29 5.45 3.82
N PRO A 37 15.58 5.43 5.14
CA PRO A 37 14.92 6.33 6.10
C PRO A 37 14.99 7.82 5.72
N ARG A 38 16.06 8.26 5.03
CA ARG A 38 16.19 9.64 4.53
C ARG A 38 15.15 10.01 3.46
N ASP A 39 14.52 9.02 2.80
CA ASP A 39 13.57 9.23 1.72
C ASP A 39 12.11 9.32 2.24
N TRP A 40 11.91 9.49 3.54
CA TRP A 40 10.62 9.46 4.22
C TRP A 40 9.55 10.38 3.60
N ARG A 41 9.96 11.57 3.08
CA ARG A 41 9.02 12.49 2.39
C ARG A 41 8.47 11.90 1.11
N ARG A 42 9.31 11.22 0.32
CA ARG A 42 8.89 10.56 -0.92
C ARG A 42 7.95 9.40 -0.64
N LEU A 43 8.25 8.65 0.40
CA LEU A 43 7.40 7.56 0.88
C LEU A 43 6.07 8.07 1.41
N GLY A 44 6.05 9.16 2.17
CA GLY A 44 4.83 9.82 2.61
C GLY A 44 3.92 10.18 1.41
N ILE A 45 4.47 10.82 0.38
CA ILE A 45 3.71 11.16 -0.83
C ILE A 45 3.18 9.91 -1.55
N LEU A 46 3.96 8.82 -1.61
CA LEU A 46 3.52 7.55 -2.20
C LEU A 46 2.35 6.93 -1.43
N ILE A 47 2.43 6.94 -0.11
CA ILE A 47 1.36 6.46 0.78
C ILE A 47 0.09 7.31 0.58
N THR A 48 0.22 8.64 0.63
CA THR A 48 -0.93 9.54 0.40
C THR A 48 -1.53 9.35 -0.99
N ALA A 49 -0.71 9.14 -2.04
CA ALA A 49 -1.21 8.83 -3.37
C ALA A 49 -2.02 7.53 -3.42
N PHE A 50 -1.56 6.48 -2.74
CA PHE A 50 -2.30 5.24 -2.58
C PHE A 50 -3.61 5.46 -1.81
N THR A 51 -3.55 6.17 -0.66
CA THR A 51 -4.74 6.45 0.16
C THR A 51 -5.78 7.26 -0.61
N LEU A 52 -5.37 8.22 -1.43
CA LEU A 52 -6.28 8.99 -2.29
C LEU A 52 -7.00 8.09 -3.30
N GLY A 53 -6.26 7.22 -4.00
CA GLY A 53 -6.86 6.23 -4.90
C GLY A 53 -7.83 5.31 -4.17
N HIS A 54 -7.42 4.76 -3.03
CA HIS A 54 -8.24 3.90 -2.17
C HIS A 54 -9.53 4.62 -1.73
N SER A 55 -9.42 5.84 -1.24
CA SER A 55 -10.55 6.64 -0.76
C SER A 55 -11.58 6.92 -1.86
N ILE A 56 -11.10 7.23 -3.07
CA ILE A 56 -11.98 7.52 -4.21
C ILE A 56 -12.85 6.30 -4.52
N THR A 57 -12.25 5.14 -4.71
CA THR A 57 -13.02 3.93 -5.06
C THR A 57 -13.84 3.40 -3.89
N LEU A 58 -13.34 3.51 -2.67
CA LEU A 58 -14.10 3.18 -1.47
C LEU A 58 -15.35 4.04 -1.37
N ALA A 59 -15.26 5.36 -1.59
CA ALA A 59 -16.40 6.28 -1.60
C ALA A 59 -17.38 5.91 -2.72
N LEU A 60 -16.90 5.76 -3.96
CA LEU A 60 -17.75 5.44 -5.12
C LEU A 60 -18.47 4.10 -4.94
N ALA A 61 -17.79 3.09 -4.41
CA ALA A 61 -18.40 1.78 -4.20
C ALA A 61 -19.35 1.77 -2.98
N THR A 62 -19.05 2.53 -1.92
CA THR A 62 -19.97 2.71 -0.78
C THR A 62 -21.25 3.42 -1.21
N LEU A 63 -21.16 4.42 -2.09
CA LEU A 63 -22.30 5.12 -2.70
C LEU A 63 -23.00 4.31 -3.82
N GLN A 64 -22.56 3.08 -4.08
CA GLN A 64 -23.09 2.21 -5.16
C GLN A 64 -22.96 2.79 -6.58
N LEU A 65 -22.08 3.79 -6.78
CA LEU A 65 -21.80 4.35 -8.10
C LEU A 65 -20.90 3.44 -8.94
N VAL A 66 -20.13 2.58 -8.28
CA VAL A 66 -19.28 1.56 -8.92
C VAL A 66 -19.51 0.23 -8.21
N SER A 67 -19.67 -0.82 -8.98
CA SER A 67 -19.79 -2.19 -8.47
C SER A 67 -18.88 -3.10 -9.27
N VAL A 68 -17.99 -3.81 -8.59
CA VAL A 68 -17.09 -4.80 -9.19
C VAL A 68 -17.25 -6.10 -8.40
N ARG A 69 -17.16 -7.23 -9.09
CA ARG A 69 -17.23 -8.55 -8.45
C ARG A 69 -16.07 -8.71 -7.47
N SER A 70 -16.36 -9.08 -6.22
CA SER A 70 -15.38 -9.24 -5.14
C SER A 70 -14.22 -10.15 -5.55
N ALA A 71 -14.52 -11.30 -6.18
CA ALA A 71 -13.52 -12.25 -6.64
C ALA A 71 -12.48 -11.63 -7.60
N VAL A 72 -12.91 -10.69 -8.46
CA VAL A 72 -11.99 -9.99 -9.38
C VAL A 72 -11.06 -9.06 -8.59
N VAL A 73 -11.61 -8.32 -7.65
CA VAL A 73 -10.82 -7.39 -6.82
C VAL A 73 -9.83 -8.16 -5.95
N GLU A 74 -10.30 -9.23 -5.31
CA GLU A 74 -9.47 -10.09 -4.45
C GLU A 74 -8.30 -10.75 -5.20
N ALA A 75 -8.51 -11.13 -6.47
CA ALA A 75 -7.43 -11.62 -7.33
C ALA A 75 -6.48 -10.50 -7.80
N LEU A 76 -6.98 -9.28 -8.03
CA LEU A 76 -6.16 -8.15 -8.49
C LEU A 76 -5.25 -7.58 -7.40
N ILE A 77 -5.67 -7.61 -6.13
CA ILE A 77 -4.87 -7.11 -5.01
C ILE A 77 -3.48 -7.77 -4.97
N PRO A 78 -3.33 -9.10 -4.88
CA PRO A 78 -2.00 -9.72 -4.88
C PRO A 78 -1.20 -9.44 -6.16
N VAL A 79 -1.84 -9.31 -7.31
CA VAL A 79 -1.16 -8.93 -8.56
C VAL A 79 -0.48 -7.57 -8.42
N THR A 80 -1.13 -6.58 -7.80
CA THR A 80 -0.51 -5.27 -7.56
C THR A 80 0.72 -5.35 -6.67
N ILE A 81 0.70 -6.24 -5.68
CA ILE A 81 1.83 -6.48 -4.76
C ILE A 81 2.99 -7.13 -5.52
N VAL A 82 2.73 -8.18 -6.32
CA VAL A 82 3.74 -8.82 -7.16
C VAL A 82 4.39 -7.82 -8.10
N VAL A 83 3.60 -7.01 -8.80
CA VAL A 83 4.12 -5.97 -9.71
C VAL A 83 5.01 -4.98 -8.94
N THR A 84 4.59 -4.53 -7.77
CA THR A 84 5.37 -3.60 -6.94
C THR A 84 6.70 -4.23 -6.49
N ALA A 85 6.68 -5.48 -6.05
CA ALA A 85 7.87 -6.22 -5.64
C ALA A 85 8.86 -6.43 -6.81
N VAL A 86 8.36 -6.79 -7.99
CA VAL A 86 9.16 -6.94 -9.21
C VAL A 86 9.80 -5.62 -9.63
N LEU A 87 9.06 -4.52 -9.59
CA LEU A 87 9.60 -3.19 -9.89
C LEU A 87 10.70 -2.80 -8.90
N ALA A 88 10.51 -3.06 -7.62
CA ALA A 88 11.51 -2.82 -6.58
C ALA A 88 12.79 -3.64 -6.80
N TRP A 89 12.63 -4.93 -7.12
CA TRP A 89 13.74 -5.82 -7.47
C TRP A 89 14.54 -5.31 -8.68
N ARG A 90 13.84 -4.98 -9.78
CA ARG A 90 14.48 -4.49 -11.01
C ARG A 90 15.24 -3.19 -10.78
N GLU A 91 14.67 -2.27 -9.99
CA GLU A 91 15.32 -0.99 -9.69
C GLU A 91 16.62 -1.19 -8.89
N ALA A 92 16.62 -2.08 -7.91
CA ALA A 92 17.84 -2.44 -7.18
C ALA A 92 18.91 -3.00 -8.13
N SER A 93 18.54 -3.91 -9.02
CA SER A 93 19.45 -4.53 -9.98
C SER A 93 19.99 -3.54 -11.04
N LEU A 94 19.17 -2.56 -11.45
CA LEU A 94 19.58 -1.52 -12.39
C LEU A 94 20.51 -0.48 -11.75
N SER A 95 20.27 -0.15 -10.48
CA SER A 95 21.13 0.77 -9.72
C SER A 95 22.56 0.26 -9.58
N GLU A 96 22.77 -1.05 -9.63
CA GLU A 96 24.09 -1.68 -9.62
C GLU A 96 24.83 -1.54 -10.96
N ARG A 97 24.09 -1.53 -12.06
CA ARG A 97 24.68 -1.52 -13.42
C ARG A 97 24.95 -0.11 -13.95
N SER A 98 24.38 0.91 -13.35
CA SER A 98 24.45 2.27 -13.86
C SER A 98 25.05 3.23 -12.84
N THR A 99 26.34 3.52 -13.03
CA THR A 99 27.01 4.66 -12.35
C THR A 99 26.61 6.01 -12.97
N SER A 100 25.84 6.03 -14.06
CA SER A 100 25.53 7.23 -14.83
C SER A 100 24.14 7.22 -15.46
N LEU A 101 23.07 7.26 -14.63
CA LEU A 101 21.76 7.64 -15.17
C LEU A 101 21.62 9.17 -15.16
N PRO A 102 21.23 9.81 -16.30
CA PRO A 102 21.01 11.24 -16.37
C PRO A 102 19.85 11.63 -15.41
N ALA A 103 19.96 12.83 -14.83
CA ALA A 103 18.99 13.34 -13.83
C ALA A 103 17.52 13.29 -14.31
N GLY A 104 17.26 13.41 -15.60
CA GLY A 104 15.92 13.29 -16.20
C GLY A 104 15.28 11.91 -16.12
N GLY A 105 16.07 10.82 -16.06
CA GLY A 105 15.56 9.46 -15.90
C GLY A 105 14.95 9.23 -14.51
N ARG A 106 15.58 9.76 -13.46
CA ARG A 106 15.11 9.61 -12.08
C ARG A 106 13.73 10.24 -11.82
N ASN A 107 13.41 11.36 -12.47
CA ASN A 107 12.12 12.03 -12.29
C ASN A 107 10.96 11.28 -12.98
N ARG A 108 11.21 10.66 -14.14
CA ARG A 108 10.18 9.84 -14.82
C ARG A 108 9.83 8.60 -14.02
N PHE A 109 10.81 7.91 -13.46
CA PHE A 109 10.57 6.75 -12.59
C PHE A 109 9.79 7.13 -11.32
N ALA A 110 10.06 8.30 -10.73
CA ALA A 110 9.32 8.79 -9.58
C ALA A 110 7.83 9.04 -9.93
N ALA A 111 7.53 9.75 -11.02
CA ALA A 111 6.16 10.02 -11.45
C ALA A 111 5.36 8.73 -11.71
N THR A 112 5.97 7.75 -12.40
CA THR A 112 5.36 6.44 -12.65
C THR A 112 4.98 5.73 -11.35
N ARG A 113 5.81 5.80 -10.31
CA ARG A 113 5.53 5.19 -9.02
C ARG A 113 4.32 5.82 -8.31
N TYR A 114 4.19 7.14 -8.35
CA TYR A 114 3.03 7.82 -7.76
C TYR A 114 1.74 7.44 -8.49
N LEU A 115 1.77 7.37 -9.82
CA LEU A 115 0.62 6.94 -10.62
C LEU A 115 0.26 5.48 -10.36
N LEU A 116 1.26 4.59 -10.25
CA LEU A 116 1.03 3.19 -9.89
C LEU A 116 0.47 3.06 -8.47
N ALA A 117 1.02 3.79 -7.49
CA ALA A 117 0.52 3.77 -6.13
C ALA A 117 -0.95 4.22 -6.07
N ALA A 118 -1.31 5.32 -6.75
CA ALA A 118 -2.69 5.78 -6.84
C ALA A 118 -3.59 4.76 -7.56
N GLY A 119 -3.15 4.21 -8.71
CA GLY A 119 -3.89 3.19 -9.46
C GLY A 119 -4.11 1.90 -8.67
N PHE A 120 -3.10 1.45 -7.91
CA PHE A 120 -3.23 0.29 -7.03
C PHE A 120 -4.14 0.60 -5.84
N GLY A 121 -4.09 1.83 -5.31
CA GLY A 121 -5.05 2.32 -4.32
C GLY A 121 -6.49 2.19 -4.81
N LEU A 122 -6.78 2.56 -6.07
CA LEU A 122 -8.12 2.39 -6.65
C LEU A 122 -8.60 0.93 -6.61
N ILE A 123 -7.71 -0.04 -6.84
CA ILE A 123 -8.06 -1.46 -6.77
C ILE A 123 -8.33 -1.88 -5.33
N HIS A 124 -7.45 -1.54 -4.40
CA HIS A 124 -7.56 -1.91 -2.99
C HIS A 124 -8.81 -1.31 -2.31
N GLY A 125 -9.21 -0.08 -2.68
CA GLY A 125 -10.40 0.57 -2.12
C GLY A 125 -11.71 -0.15 -2.46
N LEU A 126 -11.76 -0.86 -3.58
CA LEU A 126 -12.92 -1.67 -3.95
C LEU A 126 -13.08 -2.89 -3.04
N GLY A 127 -11.98 -3.47 -2.54
CA GLY A 127 -11.99 -4.69 -1.73
C GLY A 127 -12.72 -4.54 -0.38
N PHE A 128 -12.66 -3.36 0.23
CA PHE A 128 -13.25 -3.11 1.54
C PHE A 128 -14.65 -2.49 1.49
N SER A 129 -15.11 -2.08 0.33
CA SER A 129 -16.34 -1.31 0.17
C SER A 129 -17.61 -2.02 0.67
N THR A 130 -17.70 -3.32 0.47
CA THR A 130 -18.85 -4.13 0.93
C THR A 130 -18.93 -4.16 2.46
N TYR A 131 -17.79 -4.34 3.13
CA TYR A 131 -17.72 -4.36 4.59
C TYR A 131 -18.04 -2.98 5.18
N LEU A 132 -17.43 -1.91 4.65
CA LEU A 132 -17.69 -0.55 5.12
C LEU A 132 -19.17 -0.17 4.95
N ARG A 133 -19.77 -0.53 3.82
CA ARG A 133 -21.21 -0.30 3.59
C ARG A 133 -22.09 -1.05 4.58
N ALA A 134 -21.76 -2.30 4.90
CA ALA A 134 -22.48 -3.05 5.94
C ALA A 134 -22.38 -2.40 7.32
N MET A 135 -21.24 -1.81 7.64
CA MET A 135 -21.02 -1.06 8.90
C MET A 135 -21.77 0.27 8.94
N LEU A 136 -21.83 0.98 7.81
CA LEU A 136 -22.55 2.26 7.71
C LEU A 136 -24.08 2.08 7.76
N GLY A 137 -24.58 0.89 7.37
CA GLY A 137 -26.02 0.63 7.37
C GLY A 137 -26.78 1.58 6.46
N GLN A 138 -27.77 2.30 7.03
CA GLN A 138 -28.58 3.30 6.32
C GLN A 138 -28.17 4.75 6.65
N GLU A 139 -26.94 4.97 7.10
CA GLU A 139 -26.48 6.33 7.36
C GLU A 139 -26.46 7.18 6.10
N GLU A 140 -27.20 8.29 6.12
CA GLU A 140 -27.26 9.24 5.00
C GLU A 140 -25.96 10.06 4.84
N ARG A 141 -25.16 10.17 5.90
CA ARG A 141 -23.94 11.01 5.93
C ARG A 141 -22.69 10.16 6.06
N ILE A 142 -22.13 9.77 4.91
CA ILE A 142 -20.91 8.95 4.86
C ILE A 142 -19.60 9.76 4.93
N THR A 143 -19.65 11.09 4.84
CA THR A 143 -18.46 11.94 4.74
C THR A 143 -17.56 11.85 5.96
N LEU A 144 -18.13 11.96 7.18
CA LEU A 144 -17.36 11.88 8.43
C LEU A 144 -16.78 10.48 8.66
N PRO A 145 -17.55 9.39 8.52
CA PRO A 145 -17.05 8.02 8.57
C PRO A 145 -15.90 7.75 7.59
N LEU A 146 -16.05 8.12 6.32
CA LEU A 146 -15.02 7.95 5.31
C LEU A 146 -13.75 8.74 5.61
N PHE A 147 -13.90 10.01 6.03
CA PHE A 147 -12.76 10.83 6.41
C PHE A 147 -12.02 10.24 7.62
N ALA A 148 -12.74 9.87 8.68
CA ALA A 148 -12.16 9.27 9.87
C ALA A 148 -11.46 7.93 9.55
N PHE A 149 -12.09 7.09 8.73
CA PHE A 149 -11.49 5.84 8.26
C PHE A 149 -10.18 6.07 7.50
N ASN A 150 -10.14 7.04 6.59
CA ASN A 150 -8.93 7.37 5.84
C ASN A 150 -7.80 7.94 6.71
N VAL A 151 -8.13 8.72 7.74
CA VAL A 151 -7.15 9.14 8.76
C VAL A 151 -6.55 7.92 9.46
N GLY A 152 -7.39 6.95 9.84
CA GLY A 152 -6.93 5.69 10.44
C GLY A 152 -6.03 4.88 9.51
N LEU A 153 -6.42 4.77 8.23
CA LEU A 153 -5.60 4.14 7.19
C LEU A 153 -4.20 4.77 7.12
N GLU A 154 -4.14 6.09 6.98
CA GLU A 154 -2.86 6.80 6.80
C GLU A 154 -1.95 6.65 8.03
N VAL A 155 -2.51 6.73 9.22
CA VAL A 155 -1.76 6.46 10.47
C VAL A 155 -1.22 5.03 10.50
N GLY A 156 -2.03 4.04 10.18
CA GLY A 156 -1.61 2.63 10.13
C GLY A 156 -0.51 2.39 9.10
N GLN A 157 -0.63 2.98 7.92
CA GLN A 157 0.39 2.91 6.87
C GLN A 157 1.72 3.53 7.32
N LEU A 158 1.69 4.68 7.99
CA LEU A 158 2.90 5.33 8.53
C LEU A 158 3.57 4.48 9.61
N VAL A 159 2.79 3.80 10.44
CA VAL A 159 3.32 2.85 11.45
C VAL A 159 4.02 1.68 10.75
N ILE A 160 3.35 1.00 9.80
CA ILE A 160 3.94 -0.12 9.05
C ILE A 160 5.21 0.33 8.32
N LEU A 161 5.15 1.47 7.63
CA LEU A 161 6.30 2.05 6.95
C LEU A 161 7.47 2.28 7.88
N SER A 162 7.21 2.86 9.07
CA SER A 162 8.23 3.14 10.07
C SER A 162 8.92 1.86 10.55
N VAL A 163 8.14 0.80 10.76
CA VAL A 163 8.66 -0.52 11.13
C VAL A 163 9.54 -1.10 10.02
N VAL A 164 9.07 -1.09 8.78
CA VAL A 164 9.84 -1.61 7.62
C VAL A 164 11.15 -0.86 7.44
N LEU A 165 11.13 0.47 7.55
CA LEU A 165 12.35 1.30 7.45
C LEU A 165 13.31 1.08 8.62
N ALA A 166 12.79 0.93 9.85
CA ALA A 166 13.59 0.66 11.03
C ALA A 166 14.28 -0.72 10.94
N VAL A 167 13.53 -1.75 10.55
CA VAL A 167 14.07 -3.09 10.32
C VAL A 167 15.13 -3.06 9.22
N GLY A 168 14.86 -2.40 8.09
CA GLY A 168 15.83 -2.25 7.00
C GLY A 168 17.10 -1.54 7.43
N ALA A 169 16.99 -0.46 8.22
CA ALA A 169 18.13 0.27 8.75
C ALA A 169 18.95 -0.61 9.73
N LEU A 170 18.28 -1.37 10.60
CA LEU A 170 18.92 -2.27 11.55
C LEU A 170 19.68 -3.38 10.81
N VAL A 171 19.06 -4.03 9.84
CA VAL A 171 19.64 -5.12 9.05
C VAL A 171 20.90 -4.65 8.31
N VAL A 172 20.86 -3.44 7.74
CA VAL A 172 22.05 -2.85 7.09
C VAL A 172 23.13 -2.52 8.13
N ARG A 173 22.75 -2.03 9.33
CA ARG A 173 23.69 -1.71 10.39
C ARG A 173 24.43 -2.91 10.96
N ILE A 174 23.78 -4.09 10.99
CA ILE A 174 24.41 -5.34 11.45
C ILE A 174 25.23 -6.05 10.37
N GLY A 175 25.42 -5.42 9.21
CA GLY A 175 26.35 -5.85 8.18
C GLY A 175 25.77 -6.47 6.92
N LEU A 176 24.46 -6.62 6.79
CA LEU A 176 23.86 -7.07 5.53
C LEU A 176 23.90 -5.92 4.52
N ALA A 177 24.51 -6.14 3.37
CA ALA A 177 24.53 -5.13 2.32
C ALA A 177 23.08 -4.79 1.88
N ARG A 178 22.79 -3.50 1.73
CA ARG A 178 21.45 -3.02 1.38
C ARG A 178 20.82 -3.73 0.19
N ARG A 179 21.64 -4.06 -0.83
CA ARG A 179 21.18 -4.81 -2.02
C ARG A 179 20.57 -6.17 -1.65
N HIS A 180 21.23 -6.93 -0.77
CA HIS A 180 20.75 -8.23 -0.34
C HIS A 180 19.44 -8.10 0.43
N TRP A 181 19.33 -7.06 1.29
CA TRP A 181 18.08 -6.73 1.97
C TRP A 181 16.95 -6.46 0.97
N VAL A 182 17.20 -5.62 -0.04
CA VAL A 182 16.19 -5.27 -1.06
C VAL A 182 15.74 -6.51 -1.83
N HIS A 183 16.68 -7.33 -2.31
CA HIS A 183 16.35 -8.56 -3.05
C HIS A 183 15.62 -9.59 -2.16
N LEU A 184 16.07 -9.77 -0.92
CA LEU A 184 15.43 -10.69 0.03
C LEU A 184 13.98 -10.27 0.30
N LEU A 185 13.78 -9.01 0.67
CA LEU A 185 12.44 -8.50 1.01
C LEU A 185 11.51 -8.51 -0.21
N ALA A 186 11.99 -8.11 -1.39
CA ALA A 186 11.22 -8.17 -2.62
C ALA A 186 10.85 -9.61 -3.00
N GLY A 187 11.78 -10.56 -2.84
CA GLY A 187 11.54 -11.98 -3.07
C GLY A 187 10.48 -12.54 -2.13
N ILE A 188 10.60 -12.30 -0.83
CA ILE A 188 9.63 -12.73 0.18
C ILE A 188 8.25 -12.13 -0.09
N THR A 189 8.18 -10.82 -0.29
CA THR A 189 6.92 -10.11 -0.53
C THR A 189 6.24 -10.59 -1.82
N GLY A 190 7.03 -10.78 -2.90
CA GLY A 190 6.51 -11.29 -4.17
C GLY A 190 6.02 -12.75 -4.07
N ALA A 191 6.75 -13.60 -3.35
CA ALA A 191 6.36 -15.01 -3.15
C ALA A 191 5.08 -15.14 -2.32
N LEU A 192 4.97 -14.38 -1.23
CA LEU A 192 3.75 -14.35 -0.41
C LEU A 192 2.56 -13.80 -1.18
N ALA A 193 2.75 -12.75 -1.98
CA ALA A 193 1.68 -12.22 -2.82
C ALA A 193 1.25 -13.21 -3.91
N LEU A 194 2.19 -13.99 -4.46
CA LEU A 194 1.85 -15.03 -5.42
C LEU A 194 1.06 -16.18 -4.76
N ALA A 195 1.42 -16.56 -3.53
CA ALA A 195 0.65 -17.53 -2.76
C ALA A 195 -0.79 -17.04 -2.52
N LEU A 196 -0.95 -15.77 -2.07
CA LEU A 196 -2.28 -15.15 -1.93
C LEU A 196 -3.08 -15.14 -3.23
N PHE A 197 -2.42 -14.90 -4.36
CA PHE A 197 -3.08 -14.93 -5.67
C PHE A 197 -3.64 -16.32 -5.98
N VAL A 198 -2.85 -17.37 -5.72
CA VAL A 198 -3.28 -18.76 -5.95
C VAL A 198 -4.43 -19.17 -5.02
N GLU A 199 -4.43 -18.70 -3.77
CA GLU A 199 -5.51 -18.98 -2.81
C GLU A 199 -6.85 -18.31 -3.19
N ARG A 200 -6.80 -17.22 -3.97
CA ARG A 200 -7.98 -16.42 -4.36
C ARG A 200 -8.49 -16.73 -5.78
N LEU A 201 -7.89 -17.70 -6.48
CA LEU A 201 -8.36 -18.22 -7.78
C LEU A 201 -9.42 -19.31 -7.59
#